data_da101f29888d6d09c0d9addde9698bf9
#
_entry.id   da101f29888d6d09c0d9addde9698bf9
#
_cell.length_a   1.000
_cell.length_b   1.000
_cell.length_c   1.000
_cell.angle_alpha   90.00
_cell.angle_beta   90.00
_cell.angle_gamma   90.00
#
_symmetry.space_group_name_H-M   'P 1'
#
loop_
_entity.id
_entity.type
_entity.pdbx_description
1 polymer ?
#
loop_
_entity_poly.entity_id
_entity_poly.type
_entity_poly.pdbx_seq_one_letter_code
_entity_poly.pdbx_strand_id
1 'polypeptide(L)'
;MINDKELLAMIRDPKTQREGFAVLVSQYSEPLYWKVRHIVLDHDDADDVLQNAFVKAWTNLDSFQGKSSLSTWLYRIAINEALDFLRRKKQMVNFSTEDEPGLASRLLADDYFDGDLIQA
;
A
#
# COMPACT_ATOMS: atom_id res chain seq x y z
N MET A 1 -18.34 6.56 -5.98
CA MET A 1 -16.95 6.06 -5.97
C MET A 1 -16.44 5.94 -7.39
N ILE A 2 -15.25 6.42 -7.65
CA ILE A 2 -14.67 6.39 -8.99
C ILE A 2 -13.95 5.05 -9.17
N ASN A 3 -14.13 4.42 -10.33
CA ASN A 3 -13.46 3.15 -10.58
C ASN A 3 -11.98 3.36 -10.93
N ASP A 4 -11.20 2.29 -10.88
CA ASP A 4 -9.74 2.37 -11.07
C ASP A 4 -9.39 2.95 -12.44
N LYS A 5 -10.13 2.63 -13.46
CA LYS A 5 -9.83 3.11 -14.81
C LYS A 5 -9.99 4.62 -14.90
N GLU A 6 -11.07 5.14 -14.37
CA GLU A 6 -11.31 6.58 -14.36
C GLU A 6 -10.29 7.29 -13.49
N LEU A 7 -10.01 6.70 -12.34
CA LEU A 7 -9.05 7.26 -11.41
C LEU A 7 -7.66 7.33 -12.02
N LEU A 8 -7.26 6.27 -12.70
CA LEU A 8 -5.97 6.25 -13.37
C LEU A 8 -5.88 7.32 -14.45
N ALA A 9 -6.96 7.53 -15.19
CA ALA A 9 -6.99 8.57 -16.21
C ALA A 9 -6.78 9.95 -15.58
N MET A 10 -7.42 10.20 -14.44
CA MET A 10 -7.23 11.47 -13.74
C MET A 10 -5.78 11.64 -13.27
N ILE A 11 -5.20 10.58 -12.75
CA ILE A 11 -3.85 10.63 -12.19
C ILE A 11 -2.81 10.85 -13.29
N ARG A 12 -3.05 10.31 -14.48
CA ARG A 12 -2.11 10.44 -15.59
C ARG A 12 -2.18 11.78 -16.31
N ASP A 13 -3.26 12.51 -16.12
CA ASP A 13 -3.40 13.83 -16.74
C ASP A 13 -2.81 14.87 -15.79
N PRO A 14 -1.78 15.62 -16.23
CA PRO A 14 -1.17 16.63 -15.34
C PRO A 14 -2.15 17.64 -14.78
N LYS A 15 -3.23 17.90 -15.50
CA LYS A 15 -4.22 18.88 -15.05
C LYS A 15 -5.07 18.38 -13.89
N THR A 16 -5.27 17.07 -13.80
CA THR A 16 -6.13 16.48 -12.79
C THR A 16 -5.39 15.55 -11.85
N GLN A 17 -4.07 15.48 -11.98
CA GLN A 17 -3.26 14.53 -11.23
C GLN A 17 -3.42 14.66 -9.72
N ARG A 18 -3.37 15.87 -9.21
CA ARG A 18 -3.51 16.09 -7.77
C ARG A 18 -4.88 15.70 -7.27
N GLU A 19 -5.90 16.08 -8.02
CA GLU A 19 -7.27 15.71 -7.65
C GLU A 19 -7.46 14.21 -7.69
N GLY A 20 -6.94 13.58 -8.72
CA GLY A 20 -7.04 12.13 -8.85
C GLY A 20 -6.35 11.43 -7.70
N PHE A 21 -5.18 11.90 -7.33
CA PHE A 21 -4.47 11.29 -6.22
C PHE A 21 -5.20 11.51 -4.90
N ALA A 22 -5.78 12.68 -4.71
CA ALA A 22 -6.58 12.94 -3.51
C ALA A 22 -7.78 11.98 -3.42
N VAL A 23 -8.42 11.71 -4.55
CA VAL A 23 -9.50 10.72 -4.58
C VAL A 23 -8.98 9.33 -4.25
N LEU A 24 -7.82 8.98 -4.79
CA LEU A 24 -7.19 7.69 -4.50
C LEU A 24 -6.96 7.53 -3.00
N VAL A 25 -6.38 8.52 -2.36
CA VAL A 25 -6.14 8.51 -0.93
C VAL A 25 -7.46 8.36 -0.18
N SER A 26 -8.45 9.14 -0.55
CA SER A 26 -9.75 9.10 0.12
C SER A 26 -10.42 7.74 0.01
N GLN A 27 -10.34 7.11 -1.16
CA GLN A 27 -11.02 5.83 -1.38
C GLN A 27 -10.29 4.67 -0.71
N TYR A 28 -8.97 4.74 -0.61
CA TYR A 28 -8.20 3.59 -0.16
C TYR A 28 -7.59 3.72 1.22
N SER A 29 -7.73 4.88 1.87
CA SER A 29 -7.14 5.07 3.20
C SER A 29 -7.63 4.06 4.21
N GLU A 30 -8.93 3.85 4.30
CA GLU A 30 -9.46 2.97 5.32
C GLU A 30 -9.11 1.51 5.06
N PRO A 31 -9.37 0.94 3.89
CA PRO A 31 -8.98 -0.45 3.67
C PRO A 31 -7.48 -0.68 3.79
N LEU A 32 -6.66 0.27 3.33
CA LEU A 32 -5.21 0.14 3.50
C LEU A 32 -4.80 0.24 4.95
N TYR A 33 -5.44 1.13 5.71
CA TYR A 33 -5.15 1.26 7.12
C TYR A 33 -5.33 -0.09 7.83
N TRP A 34 -6.43 -0.77 7.59
CA TRP A 34 -6.68 -2.03 8.27
C TRP A 34 -5.73 -3.13 7.83
N LYS A 35 -5.31 -3.14 6.56
CA LYS A 35 -4.28 -4.07 6.10
C LYS A 35 -2.98 -3.83 6.85
N VAL A 36 -2.55 -2.59 6.91
CA VAL A 36 -1.31 -2.23 7.58
C VAL A 36 -1.44 -2.49 9.08
N ARG A 37 -2.58 -2.17 9.67
CA ARG A 37 -2.83 -2.35 11.09
C ARG A 37 -2.70 -3.81 11.53
N HIS A 38 -3.13 -4.72 10.67
CA HIS A 38 -2.99 -6.15 10.96
C HIS A 38 -1.53 -6.60 10.93
N ILE A 39 -0.70 -5.90 10.20
CA ILE A 39 0.71 -6.26 10.10
C ILE A 39 1.52 -5.65 11.24
N VAL A 40 1.34 -4.36 11.50
CA VAL A 40 2.18 -3.66 12.49
C VAL A 40 1.56 -3.63 13.88
N LEU A 41 0.29 -3.90 14.02
CA LEU A 41 -0.41 -4.12 15.29
C LEU A 41 -0.57 -2.90 16.19
N ASP A 42 -0.07 -1.75 15.80
CA ASP A 42 -0.16 -0.52 16.58
C ASP A 42 -0.75 0.59 15.72
N HIS A 43 -1.64 1.38 16.33
CA HIS A 43 -2.33 2.43 15.59
C HIS A 43 -1.38 3.51 15.06
N ASP A 44 -0.50 4.00 15.92
CA ASP A 44 0.41 5.07 15.51
C ASP A 44 1.37 4.59 14.44
N ASP A 45 1.86 3.37 14.58
CA ASP A 45 2.74 2.78 13.58
C ASP A 45 2.01 2.60 12.26
N ALA A 46 0.75 2.17 12.31
CA ALA A 46 -0.05 2.00 11.11
C ALA A 46 -0.26 3.32 10.38
N ASP A 47 -0.52 4.39 11.12
CA ASP A 47 -0.66 5.71 10.52
C ASP A 47 0.61 6.15 9.82
N ASP A 48 1.76 5.96 10.46
CA ASP A 48 3.04 6.34 9.88
C ASP A 48 3.32 5.54 8.62
N VAL A 49 3.09 4.25 8.67
CA VAL A 49 3.31 3.38 7.52
C VAL A 49 2.39 3.77 6.38
N LEU A 50 1.13 4.05 6.69
CA LEU A 50 0.16 4.43 5.67
C LEU A 50 0.56 5.73 4.98
N GLN A 51 0.97 6.72 5.74
CA GLN A 51 1.43 7.98 5.17
C GLN A 51 2.63 7.78 4.27
N ASN A 52 3.60 7.00 4.74
CA ASN A 52 4.78 6.70 3.94
C ASN A 52 4.42 5.96 2.65
N ALA A 53 3.45 5.06 2.73
CA ALA A 53 3.01 4.33 1.55
C ALA A 53 2.41 5.27 0.51
N PHE A 54 1.59 6.22 0.94
CA PHE A 54 1.01 7.18 0.00
C PHE A 54 2.07 8.11 -0.58
N VAL A 55 3.05 8.52 0.21
CA VAL A 55 4.16 9.33 -0.32
C VAL A 55 4.92 8.54 -1.38
N LYS A 56 5.20 7.27 -1.12
CA LYS A 56 5.88 6.43 -2.11
C LYS A 56 5.05 6.24 -3.36
N ALA A 57 3.75 6.08 -3.19
CA ALA A 57 2.86 5.96 -4.35
C ALA A 57 2.91 7.22 -5.20
N TRP A 58 2.86 8.38 -4.57
CA TRP A 58 2.93 9.65 -5.28
C TRP A 58 4.24 9.81 -6.04
N THR A 59 5.36 9.52 -5.37
CA THR A 59 6.66 9.70 -6.01
C THR A 59 6.95 8.66 -7.07
N ASN A 60 6.23 7.54 -7.07
CA ASN A 60 6.46 6.46 -8.02
C ASN A 60 5.29 6.27 -8.99
N LEU A 61 4.45 7.28 -9.14
CA LEU A 61 3.33 7.18 -10.08
C LEU A 61 3.78 6.84 -11.48
N ASP A 62 4.90 7.40 -11.91
CA ASP A 62 5.41 7.17 -13.25
C ASP A 62 5.84 5.72 -13.47
N SER A 63 6.14 4.99 -12.40
CA SER A 63 6.57 3.61 -12.53
C SER A 63 5.40 2.63 -12.65
N PHE A 64 4.18 3.09 -12.42
CA PHE A 64 3.02 2.23 -12.60
C PHE A 64 2.79 1.97 -14.09
N GLN A 65 2.88 0.72 -14.48
CA GLN A 65 2.84 0.36 -15.90
C GLN A 65 1.54 -0.29 -16.33
N GLY A 66 0.57 -0.36 -15.43
CA GLY A 66 -0.71 -0.94 -15.78
C GLY A 66 -0.73 -2.46 -15.85
N LYS A 67 0.31 -3.11 -15.34
CA LYS A 67 0.36 -4.57 -15.34
C LYS A 67 -0.51 -5.18 -14.25
N SER A 68 -0.93 -4.40 -13.31
CA SER A 68 -1.89 -4.81 -12.30
C SER A 68 -2.93 -3.70 -12.18
N SER A 69 -3.97 -3.94 -11.42
CA SER A 69 -4.91 -2.87 -11.11
C SER A 69 -4.22 -1.83 -10.24
N LEU A 70 -4.77 -0.62 -10.25
CA LEU A 70 -4.23 0.45 -9.44
C LEU A 70 -4.29 0.09 -7.95
N SER A 71 -5.38 -0.53 -7.51
CA SER A 71 -5.51 -0.94 -6.12
C SER A 71 -4.49 -2.00 -5.74
N THR A 72 -4.22 -2.96 -6.60
CA THR A 72 -3.21 -3.99 -6.33
C THR A 72 -1.82 -3.36 -6.19
N TRP A 73 -1.50 -2.45 -7.09
CA TRP A 73 -0.23 -1.74 -7.03
C TRP A 73 -0.08 -0.98 -5.71
N LEU A 74 -1.13 -0.27 -5.33
CA LEU A 74 -1.12 0.51 -4.10
C LEU A 74 -1.01 -0.38 -2.86
N TYR A 75 -1.72 -1.50 -2.85
CA TYR A 75 -1.65 -2.45 -1.74
C TYR A 75 -0.25 -3.02 -1.60
N ARG A 76 0.42 -3.33 -2.71
CA ARG A 76 1.80 -3.82 -2.65
C ARG A 76 2.73 -2.81 -2.02
N ILE A 77 2.56 -1.54 -2.37
CA ILE A 77 3.37 -0.49 -1.77
C ILE A 77 3.14 -0.43 -0.27
N ALA A 78 1.89 -0.49 0.15
CA ALA A 78 1.56 -0.41 1.57
C ALA A 78 2.07 -1.62 2.35
N ILE A 79 1.91 -2.82 1.80
CA ILE A 79 2.39 -4.04 2.45
C ILE A 79 3.92 -4.03 2.55
N ASN A 80 4.59 -3.65 1.48
CA ASN A 80 6.05 -3.57 1.50
C ASN A 80 6.53 -2.55 2.54
N GLU A 81 5.85 -1.43 2.63
CA GLU A 81 6.22 -0.42 3.62
C GLU A 81 6.03 -0.94 5.04
N ALA A 82 4.93 -1.66 5.29
CA ALA A 82 4.66 -2.24 6.59
C ALA A 82 5.72 -3.29 6.97
N LEU A 83 6.10 -4.12 6.02
CA LEU A 83 7.12 -5.13 6.26
C LEU A 83 8.49 -4.50 6.51
N ASP A 84 8.82 -3.46 5.76
CA ASP A 84 10.07 -2.73 6.00
C ASP A 84 10.07 -2.11 7.39
N PHE A 85 8.95 -1.56 7.80
CA PHE A 85 8.81 -0.99 9.13
C PHE A 85 9.10 -2.04 10.20
N LEU A 86 8.51 -3.21 10.05
CA LEU A 86 8.73 -4.30 11.01
C LEU A 86 10.19 -4.75 11.05
N ARG A 87 10.84 -4.82 9.90
CA ARG A 87 12.25 -5.20 9.86
C ARG A 87 13.10 -4.20 10.61
N ARG A 88 12.87 -2.91 10.39
CA ARG A 88 13.61 -1.88 11.09
C ARG A 88 13.36 -1.94 12.60
N LYS A 89 12.12 -2.17 12.98
CA LYS A 89 11.76 -2.25 14.38
C LYS A 89 12.42 -3.45 15.05
N LYS A 90 12.43 -4.59 14.38
CA LYS A 90 13.09 -5.78 14.89
C LYS A 90 14.59 -5.57 15.08
N GLN A 91 15.22 -4.93 14.11
CA GLN A 91 16.64 -4.68 14.18
C GLN A 91 17.00 -3.79 15.35
N MET A 92 16.15 -2.85 15.69
CA MET A 92 16.38 -1.98 16.82
C MET A 92 16.20 -2.66 18.15
N VAL A 93 15.34 -3.64 18.22
CA VAL A 93 14.96 -4.28 19.47
C VAL A 93 15.70 -5.59 19.71
N ASN A 94 15.83 -6.38 18.67
CA ASN A 94 16.42 -7.71 18.81
C ASN A 94 17.07 -8.13 17.50
N PHE A 95 18.36 -8.17 17.48
CA PHE A 95 19.12 -8.45 16.28
C PHE A 95 19.18 -9.92 15.94
N SER A 96 18.92 -10.77 16.90
CA SER A 96 19.10 -12.21 16.69
C SER A 96 17.91 -12.83 15.97
N THR A 97 16.82 -12.10 15.85
CA THR A 97 15.64 -12.62 15.20
C THR A 97 15.80 -12.54 13.70
N GLU A 98 15.61 -13.66 13.03
CA GLU A 98 15.70 -13.70 11.59
C GLU A 98 14.33 -13.55 10.97
N ASP A 99 14.29 -12.91 9.82
CA ASP A 99 13.07 -12.83 9.06
C ASP A 99 12.75 -14.22 8.50
N GLU A 100 11.50 -14.58 8.52
CA GLU A 100 11.07 -15.82 7.90
C GLU A 100 11.09 -15.66 6.40
N PRO A 101 11.82 -16.51 5.69
CA PRO A 101 11.75 -16.47 4.23
C PRO A 101 10.33 -16.79 3.82
N GLY A 102 9.79 -16.04 2.96
CA GLY A 102 8.44 -16.26 2.48
C GLY A 102 7.35 -15.58 3.25
N LEU A 103 7.66 -14.95 4.39
CA LEU A 103 6.65 -14.21 5.12
C LEU A 103 6.07 -13.11 4.27
N ALA A 104 6.93 -12.35 3.61
CA ALA A 104 6.49 -11.27 2.74
C ALA A 104 5.61 -11.80 1.62
N SER A 105 6.02 -12.93 1.03
CA SER A 105 5.25 -13.53 -0.04
C SER A 105 3.87 -13.97 0.43
N ARG A 106 3.81 -14.56 1.62
CA ARG A 106 2.53 -15.00 2.16
C ARG A 106 1.61 -13.83 2.44
N LEU A 107 2.14 -12.77 3.01
CA LEU A 107 1.34 -11.60 3.31
C LEU A 107 0.86 -10.91 2.04
N LEU A 108 1.73 -10.84 1.04
CA LEU A 108 1.35 -10.26 -0.23
C LEU A 108 0.30 -11.10 -0.94
N ALA A 109 0.43 -12.42 -0.85
CA ALA A 109 -0.53 -13.31 -1.48
C ALA A 109 -1.92 -13.15 -0.84
N ASP A 110 -1.97 -13.12 0.49
CA ASP A 110 -3.22 -12.92 1.19
C ASP A 110 -3.84 -11.58 0.84
N ASP A 111 -3.02 -10.57 0.79
CA ASP A 111 -3.47 -9.24 0.44
C ASP A 111 -3.97 -9.19 -0.99
N TYR A 112 -3.30 -9.89 -1.87
CA TYR A 112 -3.71 -9.95 -3.26
C TYR A 112 -5.10 -10.55 -3.40
N PHE A 113 -5.36 -11.63 -2.68
CA PHE A 113 -6.69 -12.22 -2.67
C PHE A 113 -7.73 -11.23 -2.18
N ASP A 114 -7.43 -10.59 -1.08
CA ASP A 114 -8.35 -9.62 -0.52
C ASP A 114 -8.57 -8.47 -1.49
N GLY A 115 -7.52 -8.04 -2.15
CA GLY A 115 -7.61 -7.00 -3.13
C GLY A 115 -8.50 -7.38 -4.29
N ASP A 116 -8.36 -8.60 -4.75
CA ASP A 116 -9.19 -9.08 -5.85
C ASP A 116 -10.65 -9.18 -5.45
N LEU A 117 -10.90 -9.65 -4.25
CA LEU A 117 -12.26 -9.76 -3.75
C LEU A 117 -12.91 -8.39 -3.62
N ILE A 118 -12.14 -7.42 -3.19
CA ILE A 118 -12.64 -6.06 -3.08
C ILE A 118 -13.07 -5.54 -4.42
N GLN A 119 -12.38 -5.94 -5.46
CA GLN A 119 -12.66 -5.47 -6.80
C GLN A 119 -13.80 -6.21 -7.46
N ALA A 120 -14.10 -7.34 -6.98
CA ALA A 120 -15.18 -8.12 -7.54
C ALA A 120 -16.57 -7.50 -7.23
#